data_d38621268c19428c2f053a1189dac043
#
_entry.id   d38621268c19428c2f053a1189dac043
#
_cell.length_a   1.000
_cell.length_b   1.000
_cell.length_c   1.000
_cell.angle_alpha   90.00
_cell.angle_beta   90.00
_cell.angle_gamma   90.00
#
_symmetry.space_group_name_H-M   'P 1'
#
loop_
_entity.id
_entity.type
_entity.pdbx_description
1 polymer ?
#
loop_
_entity_poly.entity_id
_entity_poly.type
_entity_poly.pdbx_seq_one_letter_code
_entity_poly.pdbx_strand_id
1 'polypeptide(L)'
;HPSYQITDGYIKLSGQDIESLEPEERAQSGIFLGFQYPIEIPGVSNLEFLRVATNARRKYLKLDELDTFEFEDLVKKKLEIVKMDSAFLTRSINQGFSGGEKKRNEILQMALLEPKVAILDETDSGLDIDALRIVASGIKKISNENSGIILITHYQRLLDEIKPDFVHVMSDGKIIKTGDSQLALELEKYGYEWTDEFNNTEE
;
A
#
# COMPACT_ATOMS: atom_id res chain seq x y z
N HIS A 1 -12.78 6.81 -6.70
CA HIS A 1 -13.46 7.91 -6.03
C HIS A 1 -14.75 8.26 -6.78
N PRO A 2 -15.87 8.59 -6.09
CA PRO A 2 -17.17 8.86 -6.78
C PRO A 2 -17.14 9.99 -7.81
N SER A 3 -16.13 10.88 -7.73
CA SER A 3 -15.95 11.99 -8.69
C SER A 3 -15.34 11.55 -10.03
N TYR A 4 -14.84 10.32 -10.12
CA TYR A 4 -14.24 9.80 -11.34
C TYR A 4 -15.17 8.77 -11.98
N GLN A 5 -15.30 8.85 -13.28
CA GLN A 5 -16.08 7.92 -14.07
C GLN A 5 -15.16 7.24 -15.08
N ILE A 6 -15.18 5.91 -15.10
CA ILE A 6 -14.48 5.12 -16.12
C ILE A 6 -15.28 5.31 -17.42
N THR A 7 -14.62 5.86 -18.44
CA THR A 7 -15.25 6.13 -19.74
C THR A 7 -14.99 5.02 -20.75
N ASP A 8 -13.90 4.27 -20.56
CA ASP A 8 -13.52 3.15 -21.42
C ASP A 8 -12.54 2.23 -20.66
N GLY A 9 -12.42 0.98 -21.12
CA GLY A 9 -11.57 -0.03 -20.53
C GLY A 9 -12.23 -0.83 -19.40
N TYR A 10 -11.44 -1.68 -18.73
CA TYR A 10 -11.89 -2.51 -17.61
C TYR A 10 -10.77 -2.76 -16.64
N ILE A 11 -11.11 -2.98 -15.37
CA ILE A 11 -10.16 -3.35 -14.31
C ILE A 11 -10.58 -4.69 -13.69
N LYS A 12 -9.68 -5.68 -13.73
CA LYS A 12 -9.93 -7.02 -13.18
C LYS A 12 -8.93 -7.42 -12.13
N LEU A 13 -9.42 -8.04 -11.07
CA LEU A 13 -8.60 -8.72 -10.05
C LEU A 13 -8.86 -10.23 -10.12
N SER A 14 -7.84 -11.02 -10.43
CA SER A 14 -7.97 -12.49 -10.59
C SER A 14 -9.11 -12.89 -11.55
N GLY A 15 -9.30 -12.14 -12.63
CA GLY A 15 -10.34 -12.36 -13.62
C GLY A 15 -11.73 -11.81 -13.27
N GLN A 16 -11.94 -11.32 -12.08
CA GLN A 16 -13.19 -10.71 -11.64
C GLN A 16 -13.17 -9.20 -11.86
N ASP A 17 -14.23 -8.64 -12.44
CA ASP A 17 -14.45 -7.21 -12.57
C ASP A 17 -14.59 -6.56 -11.19
N ILE A 18 -13.87 -5.45 -10.97
CA ILE A 18 -13.88 -4.74 -9.70
C ILE A 18 -14.45 -3.31 -9.79
N GLU A 19 -14.83 -2.88 -10.98
CA GLU A 19 -15.30 -1.50 -11.22
C GLU A 19 -16.61 -1.19 -10.51
N SER A 20 -17.53 -2.15 -10.53
CA SER A 20 -18.86 -2.04 -9.91
C SER A 20 -18.86 -2.31 -8.40
N LEU A 21 -17.74 -2.78 -7.85
CA LEU A 21 -17.63 -3.10 -6.42
C LEU A 21 -17.51 -1.83 -5.58
N GLU A 22 -18.19 -1.82 -4.44
CA GLU A 22 -18.00 -0.78 -3.43
C GLU A 22 -16.59 -0.86 -2.80
N PRO A 23 -16.06 0.23 -2.20
CA PRO A 23 -14.72 0.24 -1.61
C PRO A 23 -14.44 -0.89 -0.63
N GLU A 24 -15.40 -1.23 0.24
CA GLU A 24 -15.28 -2.33 1.19
C GLU A 24 -15.24 -3.70 0.51
N GLU A 25 -15.98 -3.90 -0.58
CA GLU A 25 -15.97 -5.13 -1.36
C GLU A 25 -14.63 -5.32 -2.08
N ARG A 26 -14.05 -4.23 -2.62
CA ARG A 26 -12.71 -4.23 -3.20
C ARG A 26 -11.65 -4.60 -2.16
N ALA A 27 -11.73 -4.00 -0.96
CA ALA A 27 -10.83 -4.34 0.15
C ALA A 27 -10.96 -5.82 0.56
N GLN A 28 -12.19 -6.32 0.70
CA GLN A 28 -12.46 -7.71 1.02
C GLN A 28 -12.00 -8.66 -0.10
N SER A 29 -12.05 -8.27 -1.37
CA SER A 29 -11.54 -9.06 -2.50
C SER A 29 -10.02 -9.18 -2.52
N GLY A 30 -9.32 -8.29 -1.79
CA GLY A 30 -7.87 -8.33 -1.61
C GLY A 30 -7.12 -7.16 -2.23
N ILE A 31 -7.75 -6.01 -2.39
CA ILE A 31 -7.07 -4.76 -2.74
C ILE A 31 -6.78 -3.99 -1.45
N PHE A 32 -5.56 -3.54 -1.29
CA PHE A 32 -5.15 -2.63 -0.22
C PHE A 32 -4.67 -1.33 -0.83
N LEU A 33 -5.08 -0.21 -0.25
CA LEU A 33 -4.61 1.11 -0.62
C LEU A 33 -3.93 1.76 0.58
N GLY A 34 -2.62 1.98 0.46
CA GLY A 34 -1.86 2.84 1.37
C GLY A 34 -1.98 4.28 0.89
N PHE A 35 -2.57 5.14 1.72
CA PHE A 35 -2.83 6.53 1.37
C PHE A 35 -1.57 7.40 1.48
N GLN A 36 -1.45 8.40 0.61
CA GLN A 36 -0.43 9.43 0.75
C GLN A 36 -0.47 10.08 2.15
N TYR A 37 -1.67 10.39 2.63
CA TYR A 37 -1.92 10.92 3.98
C TYR A 37 -2.86 9.98 4.75
N PRO A 38 -2.33 9.10 5.64
CA PRO A 38 -3.15 8.21 6.43
C PRO A 38 -4.15 8.96 7.33
N ILE A 39 -5.43 8.58 7.24
CA ILE A 39 -6.53 9.26 7.93
C ILE A 39 -6.48 8.96 9.42
N GLU A 40 -6.85 9.94 10.24
CA GLU A 40 -7.07 9.80 11.68
C GLU A 40 -8.54 9.49 11.94
N ILE A 41 -8.82 8.51 12.82
CA ILE A 41 -10.19 8.20 13.25
C ILE A 41 -10.27 8.32 14.78
N PRO A 42 -10.61 9.50 15.29
CA PRO A 42 -10.71 9.73 16.74
C PRO A 42 -11.76 8.83 17.38
N GLY A 43 -11.46 8.30 18.55
CA GLY A 43 -12.38 7.49 19.33
C GLY A 43 -12.49 6.02 18.91
N VAL A 44 -11.83 5.62 17.80
CA VAL A 44 -11.76 4.22 17.38
C VAL A 44 -10.36 3.69 17.69
N SER A 45 -10.26 2.69 18.59
CA SER A 45 -8.96 2.11 18.92
C SER A 45 -8.35 1.38 17.73
N ASN A 46 -7.03 1.48 17.60
CA ASN A 46 -6.31 0.81 16.52
C ASN A 46 -6.51 -0.71 16.56
N LEU A 47 -6.50 -1.31 17.77
CA LEU A 47 -6.73 -2.75 17.96
C LEU A 47 -8.09 -3.19 17.42
N GLU A 48 -9.16 -2.47 17.79
CA GLU A 48 -10.52 -2.84 17.40
C GLU A 48 -10.72 -2.68 15.88
N PHE A 49 -10.23 -1.57 15.32
CA PHE A 49 -10.26 -1.37 13.87
C PHE A 49 -9.56 -2.51 13.12
N LEU A 50 -8.34 -2.85 13.54
CA LEU A 50 -7.55 -3.91 12.91
C LEU A 50 -8.25 -5.26 13.04
N ARG A 51 -8.86 -5.56 14.20
CA ARG A 51 -9.60 -6.81 14.43
C ARG A 51 -10.82 -6.92 13.53
N VAL A 52 -11.64 -5.86 13.47
CA VAL A 52 -12.85 -5.82 12.62
C VAL A 52 -12.48 -5.96 11.15
N ALA A 53 -11.48 -5.22 10.66
CA ALA A 53 -11.03 -5.29 9.27
C ALA A 53 -10.49 -6.70 8.92
N THR A 54 -9.68 -7.30 9.81
CA THR A 54 -9.15 -8.65 9.63
C THR A 54 -10.27 -9.68 9.57
N ASN A 55 -11.24 -9.62 10.47
CA ASN A 55 -12.36 -10.55 10.51
C ASN A 55 -13.31 -10.37 9.32
N ALA A 56 -13.54 -9.15 8.85
CA ALA A 56 -14.29 -8.90 7.61
C ALA A 56 -13.61 -9.56 6.39
N ARG A 57 -12.28 -9.48 6.31
CA ARG A 57 -11.49 -10.15 5.26
C ARG A 57 -11.57 -11.67 5.38
N ARG A 58 -11.42 -12.23 6.60
CA ARG A 58 -11.52 -13.68 6.88
C ARG A 58 -12.89 -14.22 6.50
N LYS A 59 -13.95 -13.51 6.87
CA LYS A 59 -15.34 -13.86 6.51
C LYS A 59 -15.54 -13.92 4.98
N TYR A 60 -15.00 -12.94 4.25
CA TYR A 60 -15.02 -12.98 2.78
C TYR A 60 -14.32 -14.24 2.23
N LEU A 61 -13.20 -14.62 2.82
CA LEU A 61 -12.43 -15.82 2.46
C LEU A 61 -13.05 -17.12 2.99
N LYS A 62 -14.21 -17.08 3.66
CA LYS A 62 -14.88 -18.21 4.30
C LYS A 62 -14.02 -18.91 5.36
N LEU A 63 -13.20 -18.13 6.07
CA LEU A 63 -12.42 -18.54 7.23
C LEU A 63 -13.16 -18.13 8.51
N ASP A 64 -12.96 -18.89 9.59
CA ASP A 64 -13.51 -18.55 10.90
C ASP A 64 -12.98 -17.19 11.39
N GLU A 65 -13.83 -16.43 12.05
CA GLU A 65 -13.44 -15.17 12.69
C GLU A 65 -12.49 -15.47 13.87
N LEU A 66 -11.49 -14.63 14.05
CA LEU A 66 -10.59 -14.71 15.21
C LEU A 66 -11.30 -14.11 16.42
N ASP A 67 -11.21 -14.81 17.54
CA ASP A 67 -11.60 -14.22 18.81
C ASP A 67 -10.58 -13.15 19.27
N THR A 68 -10.87 -12.52 20.40
CA THR A 68 -10.02 -11.43 20.91
C THR A 68 -8.60 -11.90 21.23
N PHE A 69 -8.45 -13.08 21.81
CA PHE A 69 -7.12 -13.59 22.21
C PHE A 69 -6.32 -14.04 21.00
N GLU A 70 -6.94 -14.75 20.07
CA GLU A 70 -6.32 -15.19 18.82
C GLU A 70 -5.85 -13.98 17.99
N PHE A 71 -6.68 -12.91 17.94
CA PHE A 71 -6.31 -11.69 17.25
C PHE A 71 -5.17 -10.94 17.95
N GLU A 72 -5.19 -10.85 19.29
CA GLU A 72 -4.08 -10.23 20.04
C GLU A 72 -2.75 -10.93 19.80
N ASP A 73 -2.74 -12.25 19.74
CA ASP A 73 -1.53 -13.03 19.44
C ASP A 73 -1.06 -12.82 18.00
N LEU A 74 -1.98 -12.71 17.06
CA LEU A 74 -1.67 -12.41 15.66
C LEU A 74 -1.06 -11.02 15.53
N VAL A 75 -1.72 -9.99 16.08
CA VAL A 75 -1.27 -8.61 15.93
C VAL A 75 0.08 -8.37 16.60
N LYS A 76 0.36 -8.99 17.75
CA LYS A 76 1.68 -8.92 18.41
C LYS A 76 2.80 -9.40 17.49
N LYS A 77 2.61 -10.53 16.79
CA LYS A 77 3.59 -11.03 15.80
C LYS A 77 3.78 -10.07 14.63
N LYS A 78 2.70 -9.44 14.17
CA LYS A 78 2.77 -8.49 13.04
C LYS A 78 3.39 -7.14 13.44
N LEU A 79 3.25 -6.70 14.71
CA LEU A 79 3.92 -5.51 15.24
C LEU A 79 5.46 -5.60 15.13
N GLU A 80 6.03 -6.80 15.28
CA GLU A 80 7.47 -7.01 15.14
C GLU A 80 7.98 -6.67 13.73
N ILE A 81 7.15 -6.92 12.70
CA ILE A 81 7.49 -6.62 11.29
C ILE A 81 7.74 -5.13 11.10
N VAL A 82 6.88 -4.31 11.71
CA VAL A 82 6.89 -2.85 11.58
C VAL A 82 7.61 -2.14 12.72
N LYS A 83 8.16 -2.89 13.67
CA LYS A 83 8.85 -2.37 14.87
C LYS A 83 8.01 -1.32 15.61
N MET A 84 6.74 -1.60 15.85
CA MET A 84 5.83 -0.75 16.61
C MET A 84 5.63 -1.31 18.02
N ASP A 85 5.49 -0.41 18.99
CA ASP A 85 5.14 -0.75 20.36
C ASP A 85 3.64 -1.10 20.46
N SER A 86 3.31 -2.08 21.30
CA SER A 86 1.92 -2.49 21.55
C SER A 86 1.04 -1.37 22.13
N ALA A 87 1.62 -0.36 22.77
CA ALA A 87 0.89 0.82 23.26
C ALA A 87 0.14 1.57 22.14
N PHE A 88 0.58 1.45 20.89
CA PHE A 88 -0.14 2.03 19.75
C PHE A 88 -1.50 1.37 19.48
N LEU A 89 -1.69 0.13 19.93
CA LEU A 89 -2.95 -0.60 19.72
C LEU A 89 -4.11 -0.01 20.53
N THR A 90 -3.85 0.57 21.70
CA THR A 90 -4.87 1.17 22.57
C THR A 90 -5.23 2.60 22.19
N ARG A 91 -4.41 3.25 21.35
CA ARG A 91 -4.65 4.62 20.88
C ARG A 91 -5.65 4.63 19.72
N SER A 92 -6.32 5.76 19.52
CA SER A 92 -7.13 5.98 18.33
C SER A 92 -6.29 5.91 17.06
N ILE A 93 -6.87 5.40 15.99
CA ILE A 93 -6.20 5.19 14.70
C ILE A 93 -5.51 6.48 14.26
N ASN A 94 -4.19 6.40 14.12
CA ASN A 94 -3.31 7.46 13.62
C ASN A 94 -3.36 8.79 14.41
N GLN A 95 -4.20 8.92 15.44
CA GLN A 95 -4.36 10.16 16.19
C GLN A 95 -3.10 10.48 17.00
N GLY A 96 -2.47 11.61 16.65
CA GLY A 96 -1.22 12.05 17.27
C GLY A 96 -0.03 11.13 16.98
N PHE A 97 -0.08 10.30 15.95
CA PHE A 97 1.07 9.56 15.44
C PHE A 97 1.94 10.49 14.60
N SER A 98 3.25 10.33 14.69
CA SER A 98 4.19 10.92 13.74
C SER A 98 3.97 10.37 12.32
N GLY A 99 4.50 11.03 11.30
CA GLY A 99 4.42 10.54 9.92
C GLY A 99 4.93 9.11 9.77
N GLY A 100 6.11 8.81 10.36
CA GLY A 100 6.68 7.47 10.33
C GLY A 100 5.84 6.43 11.08
N GLU A 101 5.20 6.80 12.18
CA GLU A 101 4.30 5.90 12.92
C GLU A 101 3.03 5.62 12.14
N LYS A 102 2.44 6.63 11.47
CA LYS A 102 1.28 6.45 10.59
C LYS A 102 1.60 5.49 9.45
N LYS A 103 2.74 5.65 8.78
CA LYS A 103 3.15 4.76 7.69
C LYS A 103 3.44 3.34 8.18
N ARG A 104 4.10 3.18 9.34
CA ARG A 104 4.28 1.85 9.95
C ARG A 104 2.95 1.18 10.33
N ASN A 105 1.98 1.96 10.82
CA ASN A 105 0.62 1.46 11.10
C ASN A 105 -0.11 1.01 9.82
N GLU A 106 0.11 1.70 8.71
CA GLU A 106 -0.41 1.32 7.40
C GLU A 106 0.19 -0.01 6.91
N ILE A 107 1.51 -0.21 7.07
CA ILE A 107 2.15 -1.49 6.77
C ILE A 107 1.69 -2.60 7.73
N LEU A 108 1.37 -2.29 8.99
CA LEU A 108 0.74 -3.23 9.93
C LEU A 108 -0.63 -3.69 9.43
N GLN A 109 -1.46 -2.76 8.93
CA GLN A 109 -2.74 -3.09 8.31
C GLN A 109 -2.55 -4.02 7.12
N MET A 110 -1.61 -3.70 6.22
CA MET A 110 -1.27 -4.56 5.08
C MET A 110 -0.83 -5.96 5.52
N ALA A 111 -0.02 -6.06 6.60
CA ALA A 111 0.45 -7.33 7.15
C ALA A 111 -0.66 -8.21 7.71
N LEU A 112 -1.72 -7.61 8.25
CA LEU A 112 -2.87 -8.32 8.81
C LEU A 112 -3.89 -8.72 7.75
N LEU A 113 -4.10 -7.85 6.75
CA LEU A 113 -5.09 -8.07 5.69
C LEU A 113 -4.60 -9.01 4.59
N GLU A 114 -3.30 -9.18 4.45
CA GLU A 114 -2.66 -10.05 3.44
C GLU A 114 -3.30 -9.89 2.05
N PRO A 115 -3.19 -8.69 1.45
CA PRO A 115 -3.87 -8.39 0.20
C PRO A 115 -3.26 -9.15 -0.98
N LYS A 116 -4.06 -9.37 -2.03
CA LYS A 116 -3.56 -9.85 -3.32
C LYS A 116 -2.81 -8.77 -4.07
N VAL A 117 -3.29 -7.53 -3.98
CA VAL A 117 -2.65 -6.35 -4.56
C VAL A 117 -2.64 -5.22 -3.54
N ALA A 118 -1.46 -4.69 -3.26
CA ALA A 118 -1.29 -3.48 -2.46
C ALA A 118 -0.84 -2.33 -3.36
N ILE A 119 -1.54 -1.22 -3.31
CA ILE A 119 -1.20 0.04 -3.96
C ILE A 119 -0.72 0.98 -2.85
N LEU A 120 0.54 1.38 -2.91
CA LEU A 120 1.18 2.20 -1.89
C LEU A 120 1.53 3.56 -2.49
N ASP A 121 0.75 4.58 -2.12
CA ASP A 121 0.87 5.92 -2.68
C ASP A 121 1.76 6.79 -1.80
N GLU A 122 2.93 7.18 -2.36
CA GLU A 122 3.95 8.00 -1.69
C GLU A 122 4.23 7.58 -0.24
N THR A 123 4.34 6.28 0.00
CA THR A 123 4.53 5.71 1.35
C THR A 123 5.84 6.15 2.00
N ASP A 124 6.77 6.66 1.25
CA ASP A 124 8.08 7.18 1.65
C ASP A 124 8.09 8.68 1.94
N SER A 125 7.03 9.41 1.61
CA SER A 125 6.95 10.86 1.79
C SER A 125 7.05 11.25 3.27
N GLY A 126 7.96 12.18 3.58
CA GLY A 126 8.16 12.71 4.93
C GLY A 126 8.79 11.74 5.94
N LEU A 127 9.32 10.60 5.49
CA LEU A 127 10.02 9.65 6.34
C LEU A 127 11.50 10.02 6.50
N ASP A 128 12.02 9.87 7.72
CA ASP A 128 13.45 9.78 7.94
C ASP A 128 14.02 8.44 7.42
N ILE A 129 15.33 8.31 7.35
CA ILE A 129 16.02 7.13 6.79
C ILE A 129 15.67 5.86 7.56
N ASP A 130 15.53 5.94 8.89
CA ASP A 130 15.26 4.77 9.71
C ASP A 130 13.81 4.30 9.56
N ALA A 131 12.85 5.22 9.55
CA ALA A 131 11.45 4.91 9.27
C ALA A 131 11.28 4.33 7.86
N LEU A 132 11.96 4.89 6.85
CA LEU A 132 11.96 4.38 5.49
C LEU A 132 12.43 2.92 5.41
N ARG A 133 13.56 2.60 6.05
CA ARG A 133 14.10 1.23 6.10
C ARG A 133 13.15 0.25 6.78
N ILE A 134 12.48 0.67 7.85
CA ILE A 134 11.50 -0.17 8.54
C ILE A 134 10.31 -0.45 7.63
N VAL A 135 9.77 0.57 6.97
CA VAL A 135 8.67 0.45 6.01
C VAL A 135 9.06 -0.47 4.85
N ALA A 136 10.21 -0.23 4.21
CA ALA A 136 10.70 -1.06 3.12
C ALA A 136 10.92 -2.52 3.54
N SER A 137 11.53 -2.75 4.72
CA SER A 137 11.69 -4.09 5.30
C SER A 137 10.33 -4.76 5.57
N GLY A 138 9.36 -4.01 6.05
CA GLY A 138 7.98 -4.50 6.26
C GLY A 138 7.35 -4.95 4.96
N ILE A 139 7.39 -4.11 3.93
CA ILE A 139 6.87 -4.42 2.58
C ILE A 139 7.49 -5.71 2.06
N LYS A 140 8.83 -5.84 2.10
CA LYS A 140 9.53 -7.06 1.65
C LYS A 140 9.11 -8.32 2.39
N LYS A 141 8.90 -8.24 3.72
CA LYS A 141 8.49 -9.39 4.54
C LYS A 141 7.06 -9.84 4.28
N ILE A 142 6.21 -8.92 3.85
CA ILE A 142 4.80 -9.19 3.57
C ILE A 142 4.63 -9.68 2.13
N SER A 143 5.48 -9.21 1.21
CA SER A 143 5.48 -9.63 -0.20
C SER A 143 5.73 -11.13 -0.33
N ASN A 144 4.96 -11.78 -1.19
CA ASN A 144 5.11 -13.17 -1.54
C ASN A 144 4.73 -13.41 -3.01
N GLU A 145 4.95 -14.60 -3.53
CA GLU A 145 4.71 -14.96 -4.93
C GLU A 145 3.24 -14.80 -5.39
N ASN A 146 2.30 -14.69 -4.44
CA ASN A 146 0.87 -14.54 -4.71
C ASN A 146 0.36 -13.12 -4.51
N SER A 147 1.25 -12.15 -4.22
CA SER A 147 0.88 -10.76 -3.99
C SER A 147 1.59 -9.83 -4.97
N GLY A 148 0.84 -8.87 -5.55
CA GLY A 148 1.36 -7.76 -6.32
C GLY A 148 1.50 -6.51 -5.46
N ILE A 149 2.62 -5.78 -5.59
CA ILE A 149 2.80 -4.49 -4.94
C ILE A 149 3.05 -3.43 -5.99
N ILE A 150 2.22 -2.41 -6.00
CA ILE A 150 2.35 -1.23 -6.84
C ILE A 150 2.81 -0.09 -5.93
N LEU A 151 4.04 0.37 -6.15
CA LEU A 151 4.61 1.52 -5.46
C LEU A 151 4.48 2.74 -6.34
N ILE A 152 3.81 3.77 -5.86
CA ILE A 152 3.79 5.08 -6.50
C ILE A 152 4.74 5.97 -5.70
N THR A 153 5.84 6.35 -6.29
CA THR A 153 6.87 7.18 -5.64
C THR A 153 7.65 7.99 -6.67
N HIS A 154 8.15 9.11 -6.24
CA HIS A 154 9.11 9.93 -6.97
C HIS A 154 10.50 9.93 -6.28
N TYR A 155 10.69 9.12 -5.24
CA TYR A 155 11.94 9.03 -4.49
C TYR A 155 12.66 7.71 -4.77
N GLN A 156 13.86 7.83 -5.29
CA GLN A 156 14.75 6.69 -5.55
C GLN A 156 15.08 5.89 -4.28
N ARG A 157 15.16 6.53 -3.13
CA ARG A 157 15.55 5.91 -1.85
C ARG A 157 14.70 4.70 -1.47
N LEU A 158 13.38 4.73 -1.77
CA LEU A 158 12.52 3.58 -1.54
C LEU A 158 12.85 2.44 -2.51
N LEU A 159 13.14 2.78 -3.78
CA LEU A 159 13.48 1.81 -4.82
C LEU A 159 14.85 1.16 -4.60
N ASP A 160 15.79 1.85 -3.95
CA ASP A 160 17.07 1.25 -3.54
C ASP A 160 16.88 0.15 -2.48
N GLU A 161 15.92 0.38 -1.58
CA GLU A 161 15.57 -0.60 -0.55
C GLU A 161 14.67 -1.72 -1.11
N ILE A 162 13.70 -1.39 -1.99
CA ILE A 162 12.77 -2.34 -2.62
C ILE A 162 13.08 -2.38 -4.11
N LYS A 163 13.80 -3.40 -4.57
CA LYS A 163 14.08 -3.54 -6.00
C LYS A 163 12.81 -3.98 -6.74
N PRO A 164 12.20 -3.10 -7.56
CA PRO A 164 11.02 -3.48 -8.32
C PRO A 164 11.37 -4.42 -9.47
N ASP A 165 10.44 -5.32 -9.82
CA ASP A 165 10.55 -6.16 -11.02
C ASP A 165 10.32 -5.34 -12.29
N PHE A 166 9.41 -4.36 -12.21
CA PHE A 166 9.05 -3.48 -13.31
C PHE A 166 8.97 -2.03 -12.84
N VAL A 167 9.37 -1.12 -13.71
CA VAL A 167 9.24 0.33 -13.53
C VAL A 167 8.44 0.88 -14.70
N HIS A 168 7.35 1.59 -14.39
CA HIS A 168 6.50 2.25 -15.36
C HIS A 168 6.60 3.76 -15.19
N VAL A 169 6.98 4.45 -16.26
CA VAL A 169 6.98 5.93 -16.30
C VAL A 169 5.63 6.39 -16.82
N MET A 170 5.00 7.28 -16.07
CA MET A 170 3.67 7.78 -16.37
C MET A 170 3.72 9.30 -16.61
N SER A 171 3.12 9.75 -17.71
CA SER A 171 2.94 11.17 -18.03
C SER A 171 1.55 11.36 -18.63
N ASP A 172 0.88 12.45 -18.25
CA ASP A 172 -0.46 12.81 -18.72
C ASP A 172 -1.51 11.66 -18.70
N GLY A 173 -1.42 10.81 -17.65
CA GLY A 173 -2.33 9.68 -17.48
C GLY A 173 -2.02 8.45 -18.34
N LYS A 174 -0.90 8.45 -19.10
CA LYS A 174 -0.46 7.34 -19.95
C LYS A 174 0.86 6.76 -19.44
N ILE A 175 1.03 5.44 -19.58
CA ILE A 175 2.33 4.80 -19.39
C ILE A 175 3.13 4.99 -20.68
N ILE A 176 4.18 5.82 -20.60
CA ILE A 176 5.02 6.19 -21.75
C ILE A 176 6.25 5.30 -21.91
N LYS A 177 6.72 4.68 -20.84
CA LYS A 177 7.85 3.74 -20.86
C LYS A 177 7.72 2.70 -19.77
N THR A 178 8.14 1.48 -20.08
CA THR A 178 8.25 0.38 -19.11
C THR A 178 9.65 -0.20 -19.20
N GLY A 179 10.26 -0.49 -18.05
CA GLY A 179 11.57 -1.10 -17.93
C GLY A 179 11.75 -1.82 -16.59
N ASP A 180 12.98 -2.16 -16.30
CA ASP A 180 13.39 -2.75 -15.02
C ASP A 180 13.92 -1.67 -14.05
N SER A 181 14.56 -2.09 -12.98
CA SER A 181 15.12 -1.18 -11.96
C SER A 181 16.17 -0.19 -12.52
N GLN A 182 16.79 -0.47 -13.69
CA GLN A 182 17.75 0.45 -14.33
C GLN A 182 17.04 1.71 -14.83
N LEU A 183 15.80 1.59 -15.29
CA LEU A 183 15.00 2.73 -15.70
C LEU A 183 14.80 3.75 -14.57
N ALA A 184 14.63 3.29 -13.33
CA ALA A 184 14.53 4.19 -12.18
C ALA A 184 15.83 4.99 -11.96
N LEU A 185 16.99 4.37 -12.11
CA LEU A 185 18.29 5.04 -12.01
C LEU A 185 18.52 6.05 -13.14
N GLU A 186 18.06 5.73 -14.35
CA GLU A 186 18.10 6.66 -15.49
C GLU A 186 17.27 7.91 -15.21
N LEU A 187 16.06 7.74 -14.67
CA LEU A 187 15.18 8.85 -14.30
C LEU A 187 15.79 9.75 -13.23
N GLU A 188 16.41 9.16 -12.20
CA GLU A 188 17.09 9.94 -11.18
C GLU A 188 18.26 10.77 -11.76
N LYS A 189 19.03 10.16 -12.66
CA LYS A 189 20.22 10.79 -13.24
C LYS A 189 19.93 11.87 -14.26
N TYR A 190 18.93 11.65 -15.12
CA TYR A 190 18.65 12.49 -16.28
C TYR A 190 17.36 13.30 -16.16
N GLY A 191 16.59 13.11 -15.07
CA GLY A 191 15.28 13.76 -14.90
C GLY A 191 14.22 13.22 -15.85
N TYR A 192 13.14 13.98 -15.97
CA TYR A 192 11.98 13.64 -16.80
C TYR A 192 11.93 14.39 -18.14
N GLU A 193 12.92 15.28 -18.44
CA GLU A 193 12.92 16.12 -19.65
C GLU A 193 12.82 15.32 -20.96
N TRP A 194 13.41 14.11 -20.99
CA TRP A 194 13.32 13.24 -22.15
C TRP A 194 11.91 12.62 -22.35
N THR A 195 11.03 12.70 -21.35
CA THR A 195 9.65 12.20 -21.49
C THR A 195 8.81 13.07 -22.39
N ASP A 196 9.16 14.34 -22.57
CA ASP A 196 8.46 15.28 -23.45
C ASP A 196 8.63 14.93 -24.93
N GLU A 197 9.70 14.19 -25.29
CA GLU A 197 9.90 13.69 -26.66
C GLU A 197 8.85 12.64 -27.06
N PHE A 198 8.31 11.88 -26.08
CA PHE A 198 7.28 10.86 -26.33
C PHE A 198 5.87 11.44 -26.45
N ASN A 199 5.62 12.59 -25.82
CA ASN A 199 4.33 13.29 -25.91
C ASN A 199 4.15 14.00 -27.27
N ASN A 200 5.25 14.33 -27.96
CA ASN A 200 5.23 15.04 -29.25
C ASN A 200 5.18 14.12 -30.50
N THR A 201 5.12 12.81 -30.33
CA THR A 201 5.12 11.85 -31.47
C THR A 201 3.72 11.33 -31.86
N GLU A 202 2.66 11.81 -31.25
CA GLU A 202 1.26 11.45 -31.57
C GLU A 202 0.44 12.66 -32.04
N GLU A 203 0.98 13.51 -32.97
CA GLU A 203 0.19 14.41 -33.84
C GLU A 203 0.01 13.84 -35.26
#